data_5b98edfe231c030e24267c0ca38114c1
#
_entry.id   5b98edfe231c030e24267c0ca38114c1
#
_cell.length_a   1.000
_cell.length_b   1.000
_cell.length_c   1.000
_cell.angle_alpha   90.00
_cell.angle_beta   90.00
_cell.angle_gamma   90.00
#
_symmetry.space_group_name_H-M   'P 1'
#
loop_
_entity.id
_entity.type
_entity.pdbx_description
1 polymer ?
#
loop_
_entity_poly.entity_id
_entity_poly.type
_entity_poly.pdbx_seq_one_letter_code
_entity_poly.pdbx_strand_id
1 'polypeptide(L)'
;NKGGAENFQKMAKKVIRSENIKLSTKLHSVLHLLNSTMFLNVFFVGVLSIPMLYIKNEWGHLSLYFDLSSFFIVSTLIFFSCYWVLYRYMKGGGLLNFLEYIKLFFTFYTIAMGFSYHNSLAVLEGHRGKRSDFIRTPKFNIKTLKDSWEKNKYTSKKVSKNIVIEGLLTLYFLFGMYSAFVVGEVGDFGLFPFHLMLFVGFGFVFVNSFRTQA
;
A
#
# COMPACT_ATOMS: atom_id res chain seq x y z
N ASN A 1 11.11 -3.59 -3.30
CA ASN A 1 10.19 -3.48 -4.43
C ASN A 1 10.90 -3.12 -5.76
N LYS A 2 11.91 -2.20 -5.76
CA LYS A 2 12.70 -1.88 -6.96
C LYS A 2 13.33 -3.12 -7.59
N GLY A 3 14.02 -3.96 -6.81
CA GLY A 3 14.64 -5.20 -7.31
C GLY A 3 13.62 -6.20 -7.88
N GLY A 4 12.38 -6.24 -7.37
CA GLY A 4 11.30 -7.03 -7.96
C GLY A 4 10.93 -6.55 -9.36
N ALA A 5 10.79 -5.24 -9.56
CA ALA A 5 10.52 -4.63 -10.85
C ALA A 5 11.69 -4.82 -11.85
N GLU A 6 12.94 -4.71 -11.38
CA GLU A 6 14.11 -5.01 -12.20
C GLU A 6 14.17 -6.50 -12.62
N ASN A 7 13.80 -7.42 -11.72
CA ASN A 7 13.71 -8.83 -12.03
C ASN A 7 12.63 -9.10 -13.08
N PHE A 8 11.47 -8.46 -12.99
CA PHE A 8 10.45 -8.55 -14.01
C PHE A 8 11.02 -8.15 -15.38
N GLN A 9 11.68 -7.00 -15.49
CA GLN A 9 12.28 -6.52 -16.73
C GLN A 9 13.27 -7.52 -17.33
N LYS A 10 14.09 -8.15 -16.50
CA LYS A 10 15.14 -9.08 -16.93
C LYS A 10 14.61 -10.46 -17.32
N MET A 11 13.60 -10.96 -16.60
CA MET A 11 13.21 -12.37 -16.63
C MET A 11 11.88 -12.64 -17.34
N ALA A 12 10.92 -11.68 -17.35
CA ALA A 12 9.58 -11.95 -17.90
C ALA A 12 9.62 -12.41 -19.36
N LYS A 13 10.39 -11.72 -20.21
CA LYS A 13 10.53 -12.08 -21.63
C LYS A 13 11.15 -13.47 -21.83
N LYS A 14 12.12 -13.85 -20.97
CA LYS A 14 12.76 -15.16 -21.03
C LYS A 14 11.78 -16.27 -20.64
N VAL A 15 10.99 -16.05 -19.58
CA VAL A 15 9.97 -17.00 -19.12
C VAL A 15 8.89 -17.20 -20.19
N ILE A 16 8.36 -16.12 -20.76
CA ILE A 16 7.31 -16.19 -21.78
C ILE A 16 7.78 -16.96 -23.03
N ARG A 17 9.03 -16.73 -23.46
CA ARG A 17 9.61 -17.34 -24.65
C ARG A 17 10.15 -18.77 -24.46
N SER A 18 10.24 -19.25 -23.23
CA SER A 18 10.72 -20.62 -22.98
C SER A 18 9.74 -21.65 -23.55
N GLU A 19 10.22 -22.58 -24.35
CA GLU A 19 9.40 -23.64 -24.98
C GLU A 19 9.10 -24.78 -24.02
N ASN A 20 9.96 -25.01 -23.04
CA ASN A 20 9.90 -26.16 -22.12
C ASN A 20 9.03 -25.93 -20.88
N ILE A 21 8.29 -24.82 -20.81
CA ILE A 21 7.47 -24.45 -19.64
C ILE A 21 6.00 -24.41 -20.04
N LYS A 22 5.14 -25.08 -19.25
CA LYS A 22 3.68 -25.08 -19.44
C LYS A 22 3.12 -23.66 -19.34
N LEU A 23 2.06 -23.37 -20.09
CA LEU A 23 1.41 -22.05 -20.10
C LEU A 23 0.98 -21.59 -18.69
N SER A 24 0.40 -22.49 -17.89
CA SER A 24 0.02 -22.19 -16.51
C SER A 24 1.20 -21.75 -15.65
N THR A 25 2.36 -22.41 -15.80
CA THR A 25 3.59 -22.05 -15.07
C THR A 25 4.13 -20.70 -15.55
N LYS A 26 4.08 -20.40 -16.86
CA LYS A 26 4.46 -19.09 -17.40
C LYS A 26 3.60 -17.99 -16.80
N LEU A 27 2.28 -18.19 -16.77
CA LEU A 27 1.33 -17.22 -16.21
C LEU A 27 1.62 -16.94 -14.71
N HIS A 28 1.75 -18.01 -13.91
CA HIS A 28 2.10 -17.86 -12.49
C HIS A 28 3.44 -17.16 -12.29
N SER A 29 4.45 -17.48 -13.08
CA SER A 29 5.77 -16.86 -12.99
C SER A 29 5.71 -15.36 -13.33
N VAL A 30 4.98 -14.97 -14.37
CA VAL A 30 4.80 -13.55 -14.74
C VAL A 30 4.05 -12.79 -13.66
N LEU A 31 2.96 -13.34 -13.11
CA LEU A 31 2.20 -12.74 -12.02
C LEU A 31 3.07 -12.59 -10.77
N HIS A 32 3.89 -13.60 -10.45
CA HIS A 32 4.81 -13.52 -9.32
C HIS A 32 5.89 -12.43 -9.51
N LEU A 33 6.45 -12.32 -10.71
CA LEU A 33 7.41 -11.27 -11.04
C LEU A 33 6.78 -9.86 -10.99
N LEU A 34 5.48 -9.74 -11.33
CA LEU A 34 4.71 -8.48 -11.25
C LEU A 34 4.27 -8.11 -9.83
N ASN A 35 4.51 -8.96 -8.82
CA ASN A 35 4.00 -8.73 -7.47
C ASN A 35 4.36 -7.34 -6.92
N SER A 36 5.55 -6.82 -7.20
CA SER A 36 5.94 -5.46 -6.77
C SER A 36 5.06 -4.36 -7.37
N THR A 37 4.46 -4.59 -8.54
CA THR A 37 3.59 -3.64 -9.24
C THR A 37 2.26 -3.42 -8.50
N MET A 38 1.90 -4.32 -7.58
CA MET A 38 0.73 -4.16 -6.71
C MET A 38 0.73 -2.82 -5.95
N PHE A 39 1.90 -2.32 -5.54
CA PHE A 39 1.99 -1.02 -4.87
C PHE A 39 1.56 0.14 -5.75
N LEU A 40 1.84 0.09 -7.06
CA LEU A 40 1.33 1.07 -8.01
C LEU A 40 -0.21 1.03 -8.05
N ASN A 41 -0.79 -0.17 -8.13
CA ASN A 41 -2.23 -0.33 -8.15
C ASN A 41 -2.87 0.20 -6.87
N VAL A 42 -2.33 -0.15 -5.69
CA VAL A 42 -2.82 0.35 -4.40
C VAL A 42 -2.76 1.88 -4.34
N PHE A 43 -1.67 2.48 -4.80
CA PHE A 43 -1.51 3.93 -4.82
C PHE A 43 -2.50 4.60 -5.77
N PHE A 44 -2.63 4.10 -7.01
CA PHE A 44 -3.58 4.64 -7.99
C PHE A 44 -5.03 4.48 -7.54
N VAL A 45 -5.41 3.31 -7.02
CA VAL A 45 -6.75 3.09 -6.47
C VAL A 45 -7.03 4.06 -5.31
N GLY A 46 -6.05 4.27 -4.42
CA GLY A 46 -6.16 5.24 -3.35
C GLY A 46 -6.41 6.66 -3.87
N VAL A 47 -5.59 7.13 -4.82
CA VAL A 47 -5.73 8.49 -5.38
C VAL A 47 -7.03 8.64 -6.19
N LEU A 48 -7.41 7.64 -6.96
CA LEU A 48 -8.60 7.70 -7.80
C LEU A 48 -9.91 7.47 -7.01
N SER A 49 -9.84 6.94 -5.79
CA SER A 49 -11.04 6.62 -4.99
C SER A 49 -11.90 7.86 -4.70
N ILE A 50 -11.28 9.03 -4.51
CA ILE A 50 -12.01 10.27 -4.24
C ILE A 50 -12.76 10.78 -5.48
N PRO A 51 -12.10 10.97 -6.66
CA PRO A 51 -12.84 11.30 -7.89
C PRO A 51 -13.95 10.29 -8.22
N MET A 52 -13.68 8.99 -8.01
CA MET A 52 -14.67 7.95 -8.27
C MET A 52 -15.88 8.03 -7.34
N LEU A 53 -15.70 8.49 -6.09
CA LEU A 53 -16.82 8.74 -5.18
C LEU A 53 -17.77 9.81 -5.73
N TYR A 54 -17.24 10.92 -6.28
CA TYR A 54 -18.04 11.97 -6.91
C TYR A 54 -18.71 11.48 -8.19
N ILE A 55 -17.96 10.81 -9.08
CA ILE A 55 -18.49 10.25 -10.33
C ILE A 55 -19.65 9.28 -10.05
N LYS A 56 -19.51 8.42 -9.04
CA LYS A 56 -20.55 7.49 -8.63
C LYS A 56 -21.86 8.20 -8.28
N ASN A 57 -21.78 9.33 -7.59
CA ASN A 57 -22.95 10.04 -7.10
C ASN A 57 -23.58 10.97 -8.16
N GLU A 58 -22.76 11.52 -9.08
CA GLU A 58 -23.28 12.43 -10.13
C GLU A 58 -23.78 11.66 -11.36
N TRP A 59 -23.18 10.51 -11.69
CA TRP A 59 -23.44 9.78 -12.93
C TRP A 59 -24.21 8.48 -12.67
N GLY A 60 -25.53 8.60 -12.41
CA GLY A 60 -26.39 7.46 -12.09
C GLY A 60 -26.42 6.33 -13.14
N HIS A 61 -26.11 6.63 -14.42
CA HIS A 61 -26.00 5.61 -15.47
C HIS A 61 -24.81 4.64 -15.30
N LEU A 62 -23.86 4.96 -14.40
CA LEU A 62 -22.74 4.09 -14.04
C LEU A 62 -23.00 3.21 -12.81
N SER A 63 -24.22 3.25 -12.24
CA SER A 63 -24.57 2.49 -11.03
C SER A 63 -24.24 1.00 -11.16
N LEU A 64 -24.60 0.37 -12.28
CA LEU A 64 -24.30 -1.04 -12.54
C LEU A 64 -22.79 -1.34 -12.47
N TYR A 65 -21.94 -0.45 -12.97
CA TYR A 65 -20.48 -0.60 -12.90
C TYR A 65 -19.99 -0.60 -11.44
N PHE A 66 -20.50 0.31 -10.62
CA PHE A 66 -20.13 0.41 -9.21
C PHE A 66 -20.67 -0.78 -8.41
N ASP A 67 -21.88 -1.26 -8.71
CA ASP A 67 -22.47 -2.44 -8.08
C ASP A 67 -21.63 -3.70 -8.40
N LEU A 68 -21.23 -3.87 -9.65
CA LEU A 68 -20.33 -4.96 -10.05
C LEU A 68 -18.94 -4.84 -9.39
N SER A 69 -18.45 -3.62 -9.25
CA SER A 69 -17.16 -3.37 -8.60
C SER A 69 -17.18 -3.73 -7.11
N SER A 70 -18.34 -3.65 -6.46
CA SER A 70 -18.51 -4.05 -5.05
C SER A 70 -18.22 -5.54 -4.83
N PHE A 71 -18.29 -6.38 -5.88
CA PHE A 71 -17.90 -7.80 -5.82
C PHE A 71 -16.44 -8.00 -5.38
N PHE A 72 -15.56 -7.03 -5.59
CA PHE A 72 -14.17 -7.09 -5.10
C PHE A 72 -14.06 -7.14 -3.56
N ILE A 73 -15.12 -6.76 -2.82
CA ILE A 73 -15.20 -6.96 -1.36
C ILE A 73 -15.06 -8.44 -1.01
N VAL A 74 -15.57 -9.35 -1.85
CA VAL A 74 -15.45 -10.79 -1.66
C VAL A 74 -13.98 -11.23 -1.59
N SER A 75 -13.12 -10.67 -2.44
CA SER A 75 -11.67 -10.94 -2.39
C SER A 75 -11.07 -10.54 -1.05
N THR A 76 -11.44 -9.38 -0.53
CA THR A 76 -10.96 -8.90 0.78
C THR A 76 -11.42 -9.83 1.91
N LEU A 77 -12.67 -10.31 1.87
CA LEU A 77 -13.20 -11.25 2.85
C LEU A 77 -12.50 -12.61 2.77
N ILE A 78 -12.16 -13.08 1.57
CA ILE A 78 -11.39 -14.31 1.39
C ILE A 78 -9.99 -14.15 2.01
N PHE A 79 -9.28 -13.06 1.71
CA PHE A 79 -7.97 -12.80 2.33
C PHE A 79 -8.06 -12.70 3.84
N PHE A 80 -9.01 -11.95 4.35
CA PHE A 80 -9.27 -11.84 5.78
C PHE A 80 -9.46 -13.21 6.42
N SER A 81 -10.31 -14.06 5.83
CA SER A 81 -10.60 -15.40 6.33
C SER A 81 -9.37 -16.32 6.27
N CYS A 82 -8.61 -16.31 5.16
CA CYS A 82 -7.39 -17.10 5.02
C CYS A 82 -6.34 -16.73 6.08
N TYR A 83 -6.10 -15.44 6.29
CA TYR A 83 -5.15 -14.98 7.30
C TYR A 83 -5.65 -15.25 8.72
N TRP A 84 -6.97 -15.20 8.98
CA TRP A 84 -7.53 -15.63 10.26
C TRP A 84 -7.27 -17.10 10.54
N VAL A 85 -7.47 -17.98 9.56
CA VAL A 85 -7.18 -19.41 9.70
C VAL A 85 -5.72 -19.65 10.06
N LEU A 86 -4.79 -18.97 9.38
CA LEU A 86 -3.35 -19.05 9.68
C LEU A 86 -3.03 -18.53 11.08
N TYR A 87 -3.59 -17.38 11.46
CA TYR A 87 -3.38 -16.78 12.77
C TYR A 87 -3.91 -17.68 13.89
N ARG A 88 -5.12 -18.24 13.70
CA ARG A 88 -5.73 -19.19 14.62
C ARG A 88 -4.88 -20.45 14.80
N TYR A 89 -4.28 -20.94 13.73
CA TYR A 89 -3.39 -22.10 13.79
C TYR A 89 -2.15 -21.82 14.65
N MET A 90 -1.61 -20.60 14.59
CA MET A 90 -0.40 -20.21 15.33
C MET A 90 -0.65 -19.80 16.78
N LYS A 91 -1.76 -19.11 17.07
CA LYS A 91 -2.05 -18.47 18.36
C LYS A 91 -3.21 -19.09 19.11
N GLY A 92 -3.97 -19.97 18.46
CA GLY A 92 -5.21 -20.55 18.99
C GLY A 92 -6.44 -19.75 18.61
N GLY A 93 -7.63 -20.36 18.86
CA GLY A 93 -8.92 -19.70 18.66
C GLY A 93 -9.36 -18.88 19.89
N GLY A 94 -10.56 -18.31 19.78
CA GLY A 94 -11.19 -17.56 20.87
C GLY A 94 -11.36 -16.08 20.53
N LEU A 95 -12.25 -15.40 21.27
CA LEU A 95 -12.63 -14.02 20.98
C LEU A 95 -11.46 -13.04 21.11
N LEU A 96 -10.64 -13.18 22.14
CA LEU A 96 -9.48 -12.28 22.36
C LEU A 96 -8.47 -12.38 21.22
N ASN A 97 -8.13 -13.59 20.78
CA ASN A 97 -7.22 -13.80 19.65
C ASN A 97 -7.83 -13.29 18.34
N PHE A 98 -9.15 -13.37 18.19
CA PHE A 98 -9.84 -12.81 17.03
C PHE A 98 -9.77 -11.27 16.99
N LEU A 99 -9.99 -10.62 18.13
CA LEU A 99 -9.87 -9.15 18.23
C LEU A 99 -8.43 -8.67 18.01
N GLU A 100 -7.45 -9.42 18.53
CA GLU A 100 -6.03 -9.13 18.28
C GLU A 100 -5.70 -9.29 16.80
N TYR A 101 -6.22 -10.33 16.15
CA TYR A 101 -6.08 -10.53 14.72
C TYR A 101 -6.69 -9.39 13.90
N ILE A 102 -7.91 -8.93 14.20
CA ILE A 102 -8.55 -7.78 13.55
C ILE A 102 -7.63 -6.55 13.64
N LYS A 103 -7.17 -6.23 14.84
CA LYS A 103 -6.24 -5.11 15.07
C LYS A 103 -4.99 -5.24 14.21
N LEU A 104 -4.36 -6.42 14.19
CA LEU A 104 -3.15 -6.67 13.42
C LEU A 104 -3.39 -6.54 11.92
N PHE A 105 -4.49 -7.11 11.42
CA PHE A 105 -4.87 -7.08 10.00
C PHE A 105 -5.04 -5.64 9.52
N PHE A 106 -5.88 -4.85 10.18
CA PHE A 106 -6.11 -3.46 9.78
C PHE A 106 -4.88 -2.57 9.96
N THR A 107 -4.10 -2.76 11.03
CA THR A 107 -2.84 -2.03 11.23
C THR A 107 -1.85 -2.32 10.11
N PHE A 108 -1.68 -3.59 9.73
CA PHE A 108 -0.78 -3.98 8.64
C PHE A 108 -1.19 -3.33 7.31
N TYR A 109 -2.48 -3.43 6.95
CA TYR A 109 -2.97 -2.83 5.70
C TYR A 109 -2.85 -1.30 5.70
N THR A 110 -3.18 -0.64 6.80
CA THR A 110 -3.03 0.81 6.96
C THR A 110 -1.59 1.27 6.73
N ILE A 111 -0.64 0.59 7.36
CA ILE A 111 0.79 0.92 7.19
C ILE A 111 1.25 0.59 5.76
N ALA A 112 0.85 -0.54 5.20
CA ALA A 112 1.20 -0.92 3.84
C ALA A 112 0.68 0.09 2.80
N MET A 113 -0.55 0.61 3.00
CA MET A 113 -1.12 1.68 2.17
C MET A 113 -0.32 2.98 2.31
N GLY A 114 0.10 3.37 3.50
CA GLY A 114 0.95 4.55 3.72
C GLY A 114 2.27 4.49 2.98
N PHE A 115 2.88 3.29 2.89
CA PHE A 115 4.11 3.09 2.12
C PHE A 115 3.89 2.94 0.61
N SER A 116 2.64 2.93 0.11
CA SER A 116 2.36 2.68 -1.30
C SER A 116 3.02 3.70 -2.23
N TYR A 117 3.09 4.98 -1.85
CA TYR A 117 3.76 6.03 -2.62
C TYR A 117 5.26 5.74 -2.82
N HIS A 118 6.00 5.49 -1.72
CA HIS A 118 7.44 5.17 -1.80
C HIS A 118 7.72 3.90 -2.59
N ASN A 119 6.91 2.88 -2.35
CA ASN A 119 7.03 1.62 -3.07
C ASN A 119 6.71 1.80 -4.55
N SER A 120 5.74 2.64 -4.91
CA SER A 120 5.40 2.96 -6.29
C SER A 120 6.55 3.66 -7.01
N LEU A 121 7.19 4.65 -6.38
CA LEU A 121 8.38 5.29 -6.94
C LEU A 121 9.51 4.28 -7.19
N ALA A 122 9.77 3.42 -6.21
CA ALA A 122 10.80 2.39 -6.32
C ALA A 122 10.51 1.39 -7.46
N VAL A 123 9.24 1.00 -7.64
CA VAL A 123 8.80 0.12 -8.72
C VAL A 123 8.95 0.80 -10.07
N LEU A 124 8.52 2.06 -10.20
CA LEU A 124 8.68 2.84 -11.43
C LEU A 124 10.16 3.00 -11.81
N GLU A 125 11.04 3.27 -10.85
CA GLU A 125 12.49 3.31 -11.10
C GLU A 125 13.03 1.96 -11.58
N GLY A 126 12.57 0.86 -10.97
CA GLY A 126 12.95 -0.50 -11.37
C GLY A 126 12.50 -0.83 -12.79
N HIS A 127 11.25 -0.49 -13.17
CA HIS A 127 10.74 -0.69 -14.52
C HIS A 127 11.45 0.19 -15.57
N ARG A 128 11.90 1.38 -15.18
CA ARG A 128 12.69 2.26 -16.06
C ARG A 128 14.16 1.85 -16.18
N GLY A 129 14.59 0.81 -15.46
CA GLY A 129 15.98 0.35 -15.46
C GLY A 129 16.97 1.33 -14.82
N LYS A 130 16.48 2.26 -13.98
CA LYS A 130 17.34 3.23 -13.29
C LYS A 130 18.22 2.49 -12.28
N ARG A 131 19.50 2.38 -12.62
CA ARG A 131 20.49 1.79 -11.70
C ARG A 131 20.68 2.71 -10.49
N SER A 132 20.80 2.13 -9.32
CA SER A 132 21.23 2.80 -8.10
C SER A 132 22.31 1.97 -7.44
N ASP A 133 23.27 2.65 -6.84
CA ASP A 133 24.30 1.98 -6.06
C ASP A 133 23.68 1.22 -4.91
N PHE A 134 24.29 0.08 -4.57
CA PHE A 134 23.86 -0.68 -3.42
C PHE A 134 24.29 0.06 -2.14
N ILE A 135 23.34 0.74 -1.52
CA ILE A 135 23.57 1.38 -0.21
C ILE A 135 23.23 0.36 0.86
N ARG A 136 24.23 -0.03 1.65
CA ARG A 136 24.01 -0.91 2.80
C ARG A 136 23.11 -0.21 3.82
N THR A 137 22.20 -0.96 4.42
CA THR A 137 21.36 -0.46 5.50
C THR A 137 22.24 0.12 6.60
N PRO A 138 22.05 1.38 7.02
CA PRO A 138 22.82 1.99 8.08
C PRO A 138 22.70 1.17 9.36
N LYS A 139 23.83 0.85 9.98
CA LYS A 139 23.85 0.20 11.30
C LYS A 139 24.04 1.29 12.35
N PHE A 140 22.99 1.58 13.11
CA PHE A 140 23.02 2.60 14.16
C PHE A 140 23.75 2.13 15.43
N ASN A 141 24.10 0.84 15.52
CA ASN A 141 24.79 0.22 16.66
C ASN A 141 24.13 0.51 18.02
N ILE A 142 22.78 0.54 18.02
CA ILE A 142 21.98 0.70 19.23
C ILE A 142 22.07 -0.59 20.03
N LYS A 143 22.66 -0.52 21.22
CA LYS A 143 22.84 -1.67 22.14
C LYS A 143 21.96 -1.56 23.38
N THR A 144 21.58 -0.34 23.76
CA THR A 144 20.81 -0.07 24.98
C THR A 144 19.64 0.88 24.69
N LEU A 145 18.64 0.90 25.58
CA LEU A 145 17.51 1.81 25.49
C LEU A 145 17.88 3.30 25.63
N LYS A 146 19.11 3.59 26.10
CA LYS A 146 19.65 4.96 26.23
C LYS A 146 20.34 5.46 24.97
N ASP A 147 20.61 4.56 24.00
CA ASP A 147 21.26 4.93 22.76
C ASP A 147 20.25 5.63 21.86
N SER A 148 20.58 6.82 21.36
CA SER A 148 19.74 7.59 20.43
C SER A 148 20.28 7.45 19.01
N TRP A 149 19.37 7.23 18.05
CA TRP A 149 19.68 7.22 16.62
C TRP A 149 19.68 8.63 15.99
N GLU A 150 19.11 9.64 16.68
CA GLU A 150 18.86 10.98 16.16
C GLU A 150 20.14 11.77 15.81
N LYS A 151 21.25 11.51 16.50
CA LYS A 151 22.54 12.18 16.27
C LYS A 151 23.49 11.40 15.36
N ASN A 152 22.98 10.39 14.65
CA ASN A 152 23.83 9.56 13.80
C ASN A 152 24.13 10.28 12.48
N LYS A 153 25.35 10.05 11.95
CA LYS A 153 25.81 10.59 10.64
C LYS A 153 24.94 10.21 9.44
N TYR A 154 24.04 9.24 9.61
CA TYR A 154 23.13 8.77 8.57
C TYR A 154 21.78 9.51 8.57
N THR A 155 21.51 10.35 9.58
CA THR A 155 20.30 11.17 9.60
C THR A 155 20.51 12.42 8.73
N SER A 156 19.61 12.62 7.77
CA SER A 156 19.63 13.81 6.90
C SER A 156 18.79 14.90 7.55
N LYS A 157 19.34 16.10 7.67
CA LYS A 157 18.63 17.29 8.19
C LYS A 157 17.85 18.06 7.11
N LYS A 158 17.79 17.55 5.87
CA LYS A 158 17.07 18.24 4.78
C LYS A 158 15.71 17.59 4.57
N VAL A 159 14.64 18.38 4.69
CA VAL A 159 13.29 17.94 4.32
C VAL A 159 13.28 17.57 2.85
N SER A 160 13.00 16.31 2.55
CA SER A 160 12.96 15.83 1.18
C SER A 160 11.62 16.20 0.52
N LYS A 161 11.61 16.31 -0.82
CA LYS A 161 10.39 16.54 -1.60
C LYS A 161 9.32 15.46 -1.31
N ASN A 162 9.74 14.24 -1.00
CA ASN A 162 8.83 13.14 -0.70
C ASN A 162 8.00 13.40 0.57
N ILE A 163 8.59 14.01 1.60
CA ILE A 163 7.85 14.37 2.84
C ILE A 163 6.74 15.38 2.53
N VAL A 164 7.00 16.36 1.67
CA VAL A 164 5.97 17.32 1.28
C VAL A 164 4.82 16.61 0.56
N ILE A 165 5.14 15.68 -0.35
CA ILE A 165 4.12 14.89 -1.07
C ILE A 165 3.34 14.00 -0.10
N GLU A 166 3.99 13.36 0.89
CA GLU A 166 3.32 12.58 1.92
C GLU A 166 2.33 13.42 2.74
N GLY A 167 2.73 14.64 3.12
CA GLY A 167 1.85 15.58 3.80
C GLY A 167 0.65 15.99 2.94
N LEU A 168 0.87 16.29 1.65
CA LEU A 168 -0.21 16.62 0.71
C LEU A 168 -1.16 15.43 0.50
N LEU A 169 -0.64 14.20 0.39
CA LEU A 169 -1.46 13.00 0.29
C LEU A 169 -2.26 12.74 1.57
N THR A 170 -1.68 13.02 2.73
CA THR A 170 -2.40 12.95 4.01
C THR A 170 -3.61 13.90 4.01
N LEU A 171 -3.40 15.17 3.59
CA LEU A 171 -4.49 16.15 3.47
C LEU A 171 -5.51 15.75 2.40
N TYR A 172 -5.07 15.19 1.29
CA TYR A 172 -5.94 14.68 0.24
C TYR A 172 -6.86 13.56 0.74
N PHE A 173 -6.37 12.62 1.53
CA PHE A 173 -7.20 11.56 2.10
C PHE A 173 -8.07 12.04 3.27
N LEU A 174 -7.66 13.07 3.99
CA LEU A 174 -8.54 13.78 4.93
C LEU A 174 -9.72 14.43 4.19
N PHE A 175 -9.46 15.06 3.04
CA PHE A 175 -10.52 15.55 2.15
C PHE A 175 -11.42 14.41 1.65
N GLY A 176 -10.87 13.22 1.35
CA GLY A 176 -11.64 12.03 1.01
C GLY A 176 -12.60 11.58 2.12
N MET A 177 -12.17 11.67 3.38
CA MET A 177 -13.05 11.42 4.53
C MET A 177 -14.16 12.48 4.62
N TYR A 178 -13.83 13.75 4.44
CA TYR A 178 -14.81 14.84 4.41
C TYR A 178 -15.83 14.66 3.26
N SER A 179 -15.37 14.21 2.10
CA SER A 179 -16.20 13.96 0.93
C SER A 179 -17.34 12.97 1.21
N ALA A 180 -17.13 11.99 2.11
CA ALA A 180 -18.17 11.05 2.50
C ALA A 180 -19.41 11.71 3.12
N PHE A 181 -19.26 12.91 3.70
CA PHE A 181 -20.35 13.65 4.34
C PHE A 181 -21.06 14.62 3.39
N VAL A 182 -20.39 15.06 2.32
CA VAL A 182 -20.91 16.13 1.44
C VAL A 182 -21.34 15.65 0.06
N VAL A 183 -21.00 14.41 -0.29
CA VAL A 183 -21.35 13.83 -1.59
C VAL A 183 -22.75 13.22 -1.52
N GLY A 184 -23.60 13.55 -2.50
CA GLY A 184 -25.01 13.14 -2.52
C GLY A 184 -25.89 13.88 -1.49
N GLU A 185 -27.15 13.54 -1.44
CA GLU A 185 -28.11 14.20 -0.54
C GLU A 185 -27.94 13.80 0.94
N VAL A 186 -27.49 12.58 1.20
CA VAL A 186 -27.36 11.98 2.55
C VAL A 186 -25.94 11.54 2.90
N GLY A 187 -24.98 11.87 2.05
CA GLY A 187 -23.60 11.38 2.16
C GLY A 187 -23.40 9.98 1.56
N ASP A 188 -22.15 9.60 1.29
CA ASP A 188 -21.76 8.25 0.83
C ASP A 188 -20.58 7.75 1.66
N PHE A 189 -20.86 6.90 2.62
CA PHE A 189 -19.87 6.37 3.58
C PHE A 189 -19.20 5.07 3.13
N GLY A 190 -19.51 4.56 1.94
CA GLY A 190 -18.96 3.28 1.46
C GLY A 190 -17.45 3.24 1.41
N LEU A 191 -16.80 4.35 1.02
CA LEU A 191 -15.35 4.48 0.96
C LEU A 191 -14.71 5.12 2.21
N PHE A 192 -15.51 5.56 3.18
CA PHE A 192 -15.00 6.22 4.39
C PHE A 192 -13.96 5.40 5.16
N PRO A 193 -14.17 4.09 5.46
CA PRO A 193 -13.16 3.29 6.16
C PRO A 193 -11.85 3.18 5.36
N PHE A 194 -11.93 3.12 4.04
CA PHE A 194 -10.78 3.07 3.16
C PHE A 194 -9.98 4.39 3.20
N HIS A 195 -10.68 5.54 3.09
CA HIS A 195 -10.04 6.85 3.20
C HIS A 195 -9.44 7.08 4.60
N LEU A 196 -10.08 6.60 5.67
CA LEU A 196 -9.54 6.64 7.02
C LEU A 196 -8.21 5.86 7.12
N MET A 197 -8.15 4.64 6.56
CA MET A 197 -6.93 3.85 6.55
C MET A 197 -5.81 4.54 5.75
N LEU A 198 -6.14 5.14 4.61
CA LEU A 198 -5.18 5.91 3.82
C LEU A 198 -4.69 7.15 4.58
N PHE A 199 -5.59 7.92 5.18
CA PHE A 199 -5.25 9.09 6.00
C PHE A 199 -4.31 8.73 7.15
N VAL A 200 -4.64 7.70 7.92
CA VAL A 200 -3.81 7.24 9.04
C VAL A 200 -2.47 6.68 8.54
N GLY A 201 -2.48 5.90 7.47
CA GLY A 201 -1.27 5.30 6.89
C GLY A 201 -0.30 6.35 6.36
N PHE A 202 -0.77 7.28 5.53
CA PHE A 202 0.06 8.37 5.00
C PHE A 202 0.49 9.35 6.10
N GLY A 203 -0.41 9.66 7.05
CA GLY A 203 -0.10 10.48 8.21
C GLY A 203 0.99 9.87 9.09
N PHE A 204 0.93 8.56 9.32
CA PHE A 204 1.98 7.82 10.03
C PHE A 204 3.33 7.95 9.32
N VAL A 205 3.37 7.72 8.01
CA VAL A 205 4.61 7.83 7.23
C VAL A 205 5.12 9.27 7.25
N PHE A 206 4.26 10.26 7.00
CA PHE A 206 4.61 11.68 7.02
C PHE A 206 5.24 12.11 8.36
N VAL A 207 4.57 11.81 9.48
CA VAL A 207 5.06 12.20 10.82
C VAL A 207 6.41 11.56 11.13
N ASN A 208 6.58 10.26 10.80
CA ASN A 208 7.86 9.60 11.04
C ASN A 208 8.96 10.10 10.10
N SER A 209 8.67 10.33 8.81
CA SER A 209 9.61 10.92 7.87
C SER A 209 10.04 12.32 8.30
N PHE A 210 9.09 13.15 8.77
CA PHE A 210 9.37 14.49 9.26
C PHE A 210 10.27 14.45 10.51
N ARG A 211 9.93 13.63 11.50
CA ARG A 211 10.72 13.49 12.74
C ARG A 211 12.15 13.01 12.53
N THR A 212 12.38 12.23 11.49
CA THR A 212 13.72 11.69 11.19
C THR A 212 14.59 12.66 10.41
N GLN A 213 14.01 13.71 9.82
CA GLN A 213 14.72 14.70 9.01
C GLN A 213 14.69 16.13 9.61
N ALA A 214 13.81 16.39 10.58
CA ALA A 214 13.78 17.63 11.35
C ALA A 214 14.72 17.53 12.57
#